data_2565945d5f4d03a975dc6bd11dec2b93
#
_entry.id   2565945d5f4d03a975dc6bd11dec2b93
#
_cell.length_a   1.000
_cell.length_b   1.000
_cell.length_c   1.000
_cell.angle_alpha   90.00
_cell.angle_beta   90.00
_cell.angle_gamma   90.00
#
_symmetry.space_group_name_H-M   'P 1'
#
loop_
_entity.id
_entity.type
_entity.pdbx_description
1 polymer ?
#
loop_
_entity_poly.entity_id
_entity_poly.type
_entity_poly.pdbx_seq_one_letter_code
_entity_poly.pdbx_strand_id
1 'polypeptide(L)'
;KAVLLRSEGWSTKMIAQALRLHETSIVRHIDDYLKKEKLKPENGGSVSCLSAEQTSLIISHITAHTYCHVHQISEYIWETCEVRFSISGLNKWLHQQGFSYKQPKGVPHKFDEVKQANFIEQYDRLKSSVGDEPILFMDAMHPTQATKVSCGWIKTGTDKSIGTTGSRTRLNLVGAVDLQHIAATHVSRYEKVNSETIIDFFTELRRNEKSKKTIHLILDGAGYHRAQTVKNKAIELNILLYYLPPYSPNLNPIERLWKVMNEHVRNNKYFATAKEFRCAIDNFFINILPSIGDTLGSRINDNFQVLKSAS
;
A
#
# COMPACT_ATOMS: atom_id res chain seq x y z
N LYS A 1 -4.43 -28.91 32.40
CA LYS A 1 -5.65 -29.76 32.54
C LYS A 1 -5.56 -30.69 33.74
N ALA A 2 -4.49 -31.51 33.93
CA ALA A 2 -4.38 -32.45 35.03
C ALA A 2 -4.48 -31.79 36.42
N VAL A 3 -3.81 -30.65 36.61
CA VAL A 3 -3.87 -29.84 37.82
C VAL A 3 -5.28 -29.33 38.13
N LEU A 4 -5.97 -28.83 37.08
CA LEU A 4 -7.35 -28.34 37.21
C LEU A 4 -8.31 -29.47 37.63
N LEU A 5 -8.27 -30.60 36.95
CA LEU A 5 -9.11 -31.76 37.33
C LEU A 5 -8.81 -32.25 38.74
N ARG A 6 -7.54 -32.15 39.17
CA ARG A 6 -7.16 -32.51 40.56
C ARG A 6 -7.77 -31.55 41.59
N SER A 7 -7.78 -30.22 41.30
CA SER A 7 -8.42 -29.23 42.18
C SER A 7 -9.94 -29.41 42.27
N GLU A 8 -10.55 -30.00 41.25
CA GLU A 8 -11.97 -30.36 41.22
C GLU A 8 -12.27 -31.70 41.97
N GLY A 9 -11.27 -32.32 42.62
CA GLY A 9 -11.42 -33.51 43.41
C GLY A 9 -11.30 -34.84 42.64
N TRP A 10 -10.89 -34.82 41.37
CA TRP A 10 -10.74 -36.04 40.58
C TRP A 10 -9.58 -36.91 41.07
N SER A 11 -9.76 -38.25 41.10
CA SER A 11 -8.69 -39.17 41.41
C SER A 11 -7.67 -39.26 40.27
N THR A 12 -6.39 -39.57 40.59
CA THR A 12 -5.32 -39.75 39.61
C THR A 12 -5.73 -40.70 38.47
N LYS A 13 -6.41 -41.81 38.82
CA LYS A 13 -6.90 -42.80 37.86
C LYS A 13 -7.94 -42.21 36.90
N MET A 14 -8.89 -41.45 37.41
CA MET A 14 -9.91 -40.78 36.58
C MET A 14 -9.28 -39.75 35.66
N ILE A 15 -8.31 -38.97 36.16
CA ILE A 15 -7.59 -37.95 35.34
C ILE A 15 -6.77 -38.66 34.27
N ALA A 16 -6.09 -39.73 34.58
CA ALA A 16 -5.31 -40.54 33.64
C ALA A 16 -6.19 -41.08 32.50
N GLN A 17 -7.35 -41.61 32.83
CA GLN A 17 -8.33 -42.08 31.87
C GLN A 17 -8.91 -40.94 30.99
N ALA A 18 -9.28 -39.84 31.61
CA ALA A 18 -9.85 -38.68 30.90
C ALA A 18 -8.86 -38.01 29.92
N LEU A 19 -7.59 -37.93 30.30
CA LEU A 19 -6.52 -37.34 29.50
C LEU A 19 -5.79 -38.35 28.62
N ARG A 20 -6.12 -39.64 28.70
CA ARG A 20 -5.47 -40.74 27.97
C ARG A 20 -3.96 -40.76 28.20
N LEU A 21 -3.54 -40.54 29.45
CA LEU A 21 -2.16 -40.58 29.91
C LEU A 21 -1.96 -41.65 30.98
N HIS A 22 -0.72 -42.09 31.19
CA HIS A 22 -0.40 -43.00 32.26
C HIS A 22 -0.50 -42.29 33.62
N GLU A 23 -0.92 -43.01 34.70
CA GLU A 23 -1.10 -42.44 36.03
C GLU A 23 0.19 -41.78 36.58
N THR A 24 1.35 -42.38 36.32
CA THR A 24 2.65 -41.80 36.73
C THR A 24 2.92 -40.45 36.08
N SER A 25 2.46 -40.22 34.85
CA SER A 25 2.58 -38.93 34.17
C SER A 25 1.70 -37.88 34.85
N ILE A 26 0.50 -38.27 35.28
CA ILE A 26 -0.42 -37.39 36.01
C ILE A 26 0.18 -37.00 37.37
N VAL A 27 0.68 -37.98 38.11
CA VAL A 27 1.36 -37.72 39.40
C VAL A 27 2.50 -36.73 39.21
N ARG A 28 3.39 -36.98 38.24
CA ARG A 28 4.51 -36.09 37.95
C ARG A 28 4.06 -34.67 37.62
N HIS A 29 3.04 -34.49 36.78
CA HIS A 29 2.54 -33.16 36.42
C HIS A 29 1.93 -32.42 37.62
N ILE A 30 1.25 -33.15 38.52
CA ILE A 30 0.69 -32.55 39.74
C ILE A 30 1.82 -32.19 40.69
N ASP A 31 2.80 -33.08 40.92
CA ASP A 31 3.96 -32.84 41.76
C ASP A 31 4.83 -31.67 41.26
N ASP A 32 5.06 -31.60 39.94
CA ASP A 32 5.78 -30.49 39.31
C ASP A 32 5.08 -29.14 39.57
N TYR A 33 3.73 -29.14 39.53
CA TYR A 33 2.97 -27.95 39.86
C TYR A 33 3.01 -27.60 41.35
N LEU A 34 2.83 -28.56 42.21
CA LEU A 34 2.85 -28.33 43.66
C LEU A 34 4.21 -27.88 44.18
N LYS A 35 5.31 -28.36 43.58
CA LYS A 35 6.67 -28.00 43.99
C LYS A 35 7.24 -26.77 43.34
N LYS A 36 6.84 -26.46 42.09
CA LYS A 36 7.48 -25.44 41.25
C LYS A 36 6.48 -24.55 40.52
N GLU A 37 5.18 -24.67 40.75
CA GLU A 37 4.10 -24.01 40.02
C GLU A 37 4.20 -24.20 38.49
N LYS A 38 4.81 -25.31 38.06
CA LYS A 38 5.11 -25.55 36.66
C LYS A 38 3.86 -25.99 35.88
N LEU A 39 3.43 -25.15 34.94
CA LEU A 39 2.29 -25.41 34.06
C LEU A 39 2.67 -25.71 32.59
N LYS A 40 3.92 -25.50 32.23
CA LYS A 40 4.44 -25.74 30.87
C LYS A 40 5.63 -26.69 30.90
N PRO A 41 5.84 -27.49 29.84
CA PRO A 41 7.08 -28.29 29.74
C PRO A 41 8.28 -27.33 29.69
N GLU A 42 9.28 -27.57 30.47
CA GLU A 42 10.62 -26.96 30.39
C GLU A 42 11.55 -27.84 29.53
N ASN A 43 11.00 -28.42 28.49
CA ASN A 43 11.83 -29.10 27.50
C ASN A 43 12.65 -28.00 26.84
N GLY A 44 13.91 -27.91 27.17
CA GLY A 44 14.82 -26.92 26.66
C GLY A 44 14.63 -26.79 25.17
N GLY A 45 14.37 -25.57 24.68
CA GLY A 45 14.31 -25.30 23.26
C GLY A 45 15.65 -25.70 22.64
N SER A 46 15.64 -25.99 21.35
CA SER A 46 16.88 -26.19 20.60
C SER A 46 17.79 -24.99 20.86
N VAL A 47 19.00 -25.24 21.35
CA VAL A 47 20.03 -24.21 21.50
C VAL A 47 20.28 -23.61 20.10
N SER A 48 20.30 -22.29 20.00
CA SER A 48 20.62 -21.61 18.73
C SER A 48 21.98 -22.08 18.24
N CYS A 49 22.11 -22.37 16.95
CA CYS A 49 23.41 -22.69 16.33
C CYS A 49 24.38 -21.49 16.32
N LEU A 50 23.85 -20.28 16.47
CA LEU A 50 24.62 -19.04 16.56
C LEU A 50 24.77 -18.59 18.00
N SER A 51 25.95 -18.09 18.38
CA SER A 51 26.15 -17.40 19.65
C SER A 51 25.36 -16.09 19.70
N ALA A 52 25.25 -15.47 20.87
CA ALA A 52 24.60 -14.17 21.00
C ALA A 52 25.29 -13.09 20.19
N GLU A 53 26.61 -13.10 20.15
CA GLU A 53 27.45 -12.15 19.37
C GLU A 53 27.26 -12.35 17.87
N GLN A 54 27.34 -13.60 17.40
CA GLN A 54 27.09 -13.95 16.00
C GLN A 54 25.67 -13.58 15.58
N THR A 55 24.68 -13.83 16.43
CA THR A 55 23.28 -13.45 16.18
C THR A 55 23.16 -11.94 15.99
N SER A 56 23.77 -11.15 16.88
CA SER A 56 23.74 -9.69 16.80
C SER A 56 24.42 -9.17 15.53
N LEU A 57 25.56 -9.75 15.16
CA LEU A 57 26.28 -9.42 13.92
C LEU A 57 25.43 -9.69 12.68
N ILE A 58 24.81 -10.86 12.58
CA ILE A 58 23.97 -11.26 11.46
C ILE A 58 22.73 -10.38 11.36
N ILE A 59 22.05 -10.09 12.49
CA ILE A 59 20.88 -9.20 12.52
C ILE A 59 21.25 -7.79 12.00
N SER A 60 22.37 -7.23 12.49
CA SER A 60 22.85 -5.93 12.04
C SER A 60 23.11 -5.90 10.53
N HIS A 61 23.76 -6.94 10.01
CA HIS A 61 24.04 -7.05 8.59
C HIS A 61 22.78 -7.17 7.74
N ILE A 62 21.83 -8.05 8.10
CA ILE A 62 20.58 -8.25 7.36
C ILE A 62 19.68 -7.01 7.44
N THR A 63 19.78 -6.23 8.52
CA THR A 63 19.07 -4.94 8.64
C THR A 63 19.58 -3.92 7.63
N ALA A 64 20.88 -3.89 7.41
CA ALA A 64 21.54 -2.98 6.47
C ALA A 64 21.45 -3.46 5.00
N HIS A 65 21.33 -4.77 4.77
CA HIS A 65 21.37 -5.36 3.43
C HIS A 65 20.11 -6.17 3.16
N THR A 66 19.43 -5.89 2.02
CA THR A 66 18.22 -6.61 1.62
C THR A 66 18.59 -7.80 0.72
N TYR A 67 18.29 -9.00 1.18
CA TYR A 67 18.48 -10.24 0.43
C TYR A 67 17.18 -10.70 -0.21
N CYS A 68 17.23 -11.09 -1.49
CA CYS A 68 16.07 -11.60 -2.21
C CYS A 68 15.76 -13.07 -1.88
N HIS A 69 16.78 -13.83 -1.47
CA HIS A 69 16.65 -15.27 -1.25
C HIS A 69 17.35 -15.71 0.04
N VAL A 70 16.72 -16.64 0.76
CA VAL A 70 17.23 -17.17 2.04
C VAL A 70 18.60 -17.87 1.89
N HIS A 71 18.87 -18.49 0.74
CA HIS A 71 20.16 -19.15 0.53
C HIS A 71 21.34 -18.16 0.53
N GLN A 72 21.14 -16.93 0.04
CA GLN A 72 22.17 -15.87 0.09
C GLN A 72 22.52 -15.49 1.54
N ILE A 73 21.53 -15.44 2.40
CA ILE A 73 21.75 -15.23 3.85
C ILE A 73 22.49 -16.43 4.46
N SER A 74 22.14 -17.66 4.04
CA SER A 74 22.82 -18.86 4.50
C SER A 74 24.30 -18.91 4.12
N GLU A 75 24.62 -18.48 2.91
CA GLU A 75 26.00 -18.35 2.44
C GLU A 75 26.78 -17.31 3.27
N TYR A 76 26.20 -16.14 3.48
CA TYR A 76 26.82 -15.10 4.31
C TYR A 76 27.08 -15.59 5.75
N ILE A 77 26.11 -16.30 6.37
CA ILE A 77 26.28 -16.88 7.71
C ILE A 77 27.41 -17.93 7.71
N TRP A 78 27.48 -18.75 6.65
CA TRP A 78 28.57 -19.73 6.54
C TRP A 78 29.94 -19.06 6.41
N GLU A 79 30.07 -18.05 5.56
CA GLU A 79 31.33 -17.34 5.36
C GLU A 79 31.78 -16.57 6.61
N THR A 80 30.81 -16.04 7.39
CA THR A 80 31.13 -15.20 8.54
C THR A 80 31.25 -15.95 9.86
N CYS A 81 30.45 -17.00 10.04
CA CYS A 81 30.31 -17.71 11.32
C CYS A 81 30.65 -19.19 11.23
N GLU A 82 30.93 -19.72 10.03
CA GLU A 82 31.14 -21.18 9.74
C GLU A 82 29.95 -22.07 10.20
N VAL A 83 28.75 -21.47 10.33
CA VAL A 83 27.52 -22.17 10.74
C VAL A 83 26.64 -22.45 9.53
N ARG A 84 26.25 -23.72 9.35
CA ARG A 84 25.32 -24.12 8.29
C ARG A 84 23.90 -24.25 8.78
N PHE A 85 22.99 -23.55 8.12
CA PHE A 85 21.54 -23.69 8.30
C PHE A 85 20.91 -24.47 7.15
N SER A 86 19.89 -25.28 7.47
CA SER A 86 18.93 -25.66 6.43
C SER A 86 18.07 -24.44 6.06
N ILE A 87 17.59 -24.37 4.82
CA ILE A 87 16.73 -23.25 4.35
C ILE A 87 15.49 -23.10 5.23
N SER A 88 14.84 -24.21 5.61
CA SER A 88 13.68 -24.21 6.52
C SER A 88 14.03 -23.75 7.94
N GLY A 89 15.20 -24.17 8.45
CA GLY A 89 15.70 -23.75 9.76
C GLY A 89 16.01 -22.25 9.79
N LEU A 90 16.68 -21.74 8.75
CA LEU A 90 17.00 -20.32 8.62
C LEU A 90 15.73 -19.45 8.46
N ASN A 91 14.75 -19.89 7.68
CA ASN A 91 13.46 -19.22 7.59
C ASN A 91 12.78 -19.07 8.96
N LYS A 92 12.74 -20.16 9.74
CA LYS A 92 12.17 -20.15 11.09
C LYS A 92 12.95 -19.20 12.01
N TRP A 93 14.27 -19.21 11.93
CA TRP A 93 15.13 -18.32 12.71
C TRP A 93 14.90 -16.86 12.35
N LEU A 94 14.84 -16.52 11.06
CA LEU A 94 14.54 -15.16 10.58
C LEU A 94 13.22 -14.64 11.14
N HIS A 95 12.16 -15.44 11.11
CA HIS A 95 10.87 -15.06 11.72
C HIS A 95 10.96 -14.87 13.23
N GLN A 96 11.73 -15.70 13.94
CA GLN A 96 11.98 -15.57 15.38
C GLN A 96 12.74 -14.28 15.70
N GLN A 97 13.62 -13.80 14.80
CA GLN A 97 14.35 -12.55 14.93
C GLN A 97 13.53 -11.33 14.40
N GLY A 98 12.25 -11.52 14.08
CA GLY A 98 11.35 -10.44 13.67
C GLY A 98 11.43 -10.05 12.18
N PHE A 99 12.17 -10.80 11.36
CA PHE A 99 12.21 -10.56 9.92
C PHE A 99 11.01 -11.17 9.20
N SER A 100 10.53 -10.51 8.17
CA SER A 100 9.48 -11.00 7.28
C SER A 100 9.84 -10.70 5.83
N TYR A 101 9.49 -11.60 4.92
CA TYR A 101 9.68 -11.37 3.49
C TYR A 101 8.65 -10.37 2.98
N LYS A 102 9.10 -9.18 2.60
CA LYS A 102 8.25 -8.09 2.11
C LYS A 102 8.96 -7.23 1.09
N GLN A 103 8.20 -6.56 0.24
CA GLN A 103 8.74 -5.63 -0.72
C GLN A 103 9.18 -4.33 -0.03
N PRO A 104 10.42 -3.84 -0.27
CA PRO A 104 10.86 -2.53 0.19
C PRO A 104 9.98 -1.41 -0.40
N LYS A 105 9.81 -0.32 0.35
CA LYS A 105 9.16 0.88 -0.18
C LYS A 105 10.17 1.68 -1.00
N GLY A 106 9.84 1.92 -2.27
CA GLY A 106 10.61 2.85 -3.08
C GLY A 106 10.42 4.29 -2.58
N VAL A 107 11.52 4.96 -2.30
CA VAL A 107 11.53 6.41 -2.01
C VAL A 107 12.19 7.11 -3.20
N PRO A 108 11.55 8.13 -3.80
CA PRO A 108 12.15 8.84 -4.92
C PRO A 108 13.48 9.50 -4.51
N HIS A 109 14.50 9.38 -5.33
CA HIS A 109 15.86 9.88 -5.04
C HIS A 109 15.93 11.39 -4.70
N LYS A 110 15.03 12.19 -5.27
CA LYS A 110 14.95 13.64 -5.05
C LYS A 110 13.84 14.05 -4.08
N PHE A 111 13.43 13.13 -3.24
CA PHE A 111 12.44 13.36 -2.20
C PHE A 111 13.02 14.30 -1.10
N ASP A 112 12.18 15.19 -0.59
CA ASP A 112 12.53 16.19 0.41
C ASP A 112 11.51 16.21 1.54
N GLU A 113 11.91 15.72 2.70
CA GLU A 113 11.02 15.60 3.88
C GLU A 113 10.51 16.97 4.36
N VAL A 114 11.35 18.00 4.31
CA VAL A 114 11.02 19.35 4.77
C VAL A 114 9.95 19.97 3.87
N LYS A 115 10.14 19.84 2.55
CA LYS A 115 9.12 20.32 1.59
C LYS A 115 7.80 19.59 1.73
N GLN A 116 7.86 18.28 2.00
CA GLN A 116 6.65 17.49 2.25
C GLN A 116 5.90 17.99 3.50
N ALA A 117 6.61 18.16 4.62
CA ALA A 117 6.03 18.67 5.86
C ALA A 117 5.43 20.08 5.68
N ASN A 118 6.16 20.96 5.02
CA ASN A 118 5.70 22.32 4.72
C ASN A 118 4.44 22.32 3.85
N PHE A 119 4.36 21.43 2.86
CA PHE A 119 3.17 21.32 2.02
C PHE A 119 1.96 20.84 2.83
N ILE A 120 2.13 19.84 3.69
CA ILE A 120 1.03 19.32 4.54
C ILE A 120 0.51 20.45 5.45
N GLU A 121 1.40 21.20 6.09
CA GLU A 121 0.99 22.34 6.94
C GLU A 121 0.27 23.41 6.13
N GLN A 122 0.74 23.75 4.93
CA GLN A 122 0.06 24.70 4.05
C GLN A 122 -1.33 24.21 3.61
N TYR A 123 -1.46 22.92 3.31
CA TYR A 123 -2.72 22.30 2.96
C TYR A 123 -3.72 22.33 4.13
N ASP A 124 -3.28 22.00 5.34
CA ASP A 124 -4.14 22.04 6.54
C ASP A 124 -4.62 23.47 6.84
N ARG A 125 -3.76 24.46 6.68
CA ARG A 125 -4.15 25.88 6.78
C ARG A 125 -5.15 26.28 5.70
N LEU A 126 -4.89 25.87 4.44
CA LEU A 126 -5.81 26.12 3.32
C LEU A 126 -7.19 25.52 3.65
N LYS A 127 -7.24 24.24 4.00
CA LYS A 127 -8.48 23.52 4.32
C LYS A 127 -9.27 24.19 5.45
N SER A 128 -8.57 24.78 6.42
CA SER A 128 -9.21 25.48 7.55
C SER A 128 -9.70 26.89 7.18
N SER A 129 -9.17 27.52 6.13
CA SER A 129 -9.44 28.91 5.79
C SER A 129 -10.47 29.13 4.69
N VAL A 130 -10.64 28.15 3.78
CA VAL A 130 -11.43 28.36 2.54
C VAL A 130 -12.94 28.08 2.72
N GLY A 131 -13.36 27.57 3.86
CA GLY A 131 -14.77 27.27 4.14
C GLY A 131 -15.34 26.24 3.17
N ASP A 132 -16.31 26.63 2.36
CA ASP A 132 -17.00 25.79 1.38
C ASP A 132 -16.51 25.98 -0.07
N GLU A 133 -15.35 26.62 -0.27
CA GLU A 133 -14.70 26.70 -1.58
C GLU A 133 -14.07 25.33 -1.94
N PRO A 134 -14.23 24.87 -3.20
CA PRO A 134 -13.73 23.53 -3.58
C PRO A 134 -12.20 23.47 -3.59
N ILE A 135 -11.67 22.44 -2.94
CA ILE A 135 -10.24 22.06 -3.01
C ILE A 135 -10.12 20.80 -3.86
N LEU A 136 -9.50 20.91 -5.01
CA LEU A 136 -9.37 19.83 -5.97
C LEU A 136 -7.93 19.37 -6.11
N PHE A 137 -7.73 18.06 -6.19
CA PHE A 137 -6.44 17.46 -6.53
C PHE A 137 -6.44 17.01 -7.98
N MET A 138 -5.51 17.54 -8.76
CA MET A 138 -5.39 17.30 -10.20
C MET A 138 -4.16 16.49 -10.55
N ASP A 139 -4.30 15.64 -11.56
CA ASP A 139 -3.18 14.88 -12.13
C ASP A 139 -3.51 14.43 -13.56
N ALA A 140 -2.46 14.11 -14.34
CA ALA A 140 -2.56 13.53 -15.66
C ALA A 140 -2.15 12.04 -15.63
N MET A 141 -3.04 11.18 -16.12
CA MET A 141 -2.82 9.75 -16.18
C MET A 141 -2.72 9.24 -17.63
N HIS A 142 -1.85 8.27 -17.85
CA HIS A 142 -1.60 7.68 -19.16
C HIS A 142 -1.84 6.16 -19.18
N PRO A 143 -3.08 5.67 -19.04
CA PRO A 143 -3.37 4.25 -19.05
C PRO A 143 -3.14 3.66 -20.46
N THR A 144 -2.55 2.47 -20.49
CA THR A 144 -2.30 1.72 -21.72
C THR A 144 -3.27 0.55 -21.86
N GLN A 145 -3.57 0.16 -23.09
CA GLN A 145 -4.40 -1.01 -23.40
C GLN A 145 -3.72 -2.33 -22.95
N ALA A 146 -2.39 -2.31 -22.80
CA ALA A 146 -1.64 -3.48 -22.33
C ALA A 146 -2.27 -4.10 -21.09
N THR A 147 -2.47 -5.42 -21.13
CA THR A 147 -3.07 -6.16 -20.02
C THR A 147 -2.20 -6.04 -18.77
N LYS A 148 -2.79 -5.61 -17.66
CA LYS A 148 -2.12 -5.53 -16.37
C LYS A 148 -2.47 -6.77 -15.53
N VAL A 149 -1.56 -7.73 -15.47
CA VAL A 149 -1.72 -8.90 -14.59
C VAL A 149 -1.51 -8.47 -13.15
N SER A 150 -2.42 -8.84 -12.27
CA SER A 150 -2.36 -8.57 -10.83
C SER A 150 -2.84 -9.78 -10.03
N CYS A 151 -2.43 -9.87 -8.76
CA CYS A 151 -2.86 -10.92 -7.86
C CYS A 151 -4.39 -10.94 -7.68
N GLY A 152 -4.95 -12.13 -7.54
CA GLY A 152 -6.36 -12.37 -7.29
C GLY A 152 -6.57 -13.72 -6.62
N TRP A 153 -7.80 -13.98 -6.20
CA TRP A 153 -8.16 -15.27 -5.61
C TRP A 153 -8.28 -16.32 -6.71
N ILE A 154 -7.40 -17.33 -6.67
CA ILE A 154 -7.39 -18.48 -7.59
C ILE A 154 -7.47 -19.73 -6.72
N LYS A 155 -8.26 -20.72 -7.15
CA LYS A 155 -8.41 -21.98 -6.42
C LYS A 155 -7.04 -22.66 -6.26
N THR A 156 -6.73 -23.10 -5.04
CA THR A 156 -5.49 -23.82 -4.75
C THR A 156 -5.33 -25.04 -5.66
N GLY A 157 -4.12 -25.22 -6.20
CA GLY A 157 -3.81 -26.33 -7.11
C GLY A 157 -4.31 -26.14 -8.55
N THR A 158 -4.79 -24.93 -8.91
CA THR A 158 -5.17 -24.60 -10.28
C THR A 158 -4.44 -23.33 -10.75
N ASP A 159 -4.17 -23.26 -12.06
CA ASP A 159 -3.68 -22.04 -12.71
C ASP A 159 -4.83 -21.34 -13.43
N LYS A 160 -4.79 -20.00 -13.46
CA LYS A 160 -5.70 -19.19 -14.24
C LYS A 160 -4.92 -18.36 -15.25
N SER A 161 -5.11 -18.67 -16.51
CA SER A 161 -4.55 -17.90 -17.62
C SER A 161 -5.45 -16.72 -18.00
N ILE A 162 -4.84 -15.60 -18.36
CA ILE A 162 -5.51 -14.39 -18.82
C ILE A 162 -4.87 -13.99 -20.15
N GLY A 163 -5.71 -13.68 -21.14
CA GLY A 163 -5.24 -13.14 -22.41
C GLY A 163 -4.44 -11.84 -22.16
N THR A 164 -3.28 -11.73 -22.79
CA THR A 164 -2.44 -10.54 -22.66
C THR A 164 -2.22 -9.88 -24.01
N THR A 165 -2.10 -8.57 -24.03
CA THR A 165 -1.66 -7.81 -25.19
C THR A 165 -0.54 -6.86 -24.78
N GLY A 166 0.48 -6.74 -25.63
CA GLY A 166 1.54 -5.74 -25.53
C GLY A 166 1.22 -4.44 -26.25
N SER A 167 -0.06 -4.15 -26.54
CA SER A 167 -0.47 -2.95 -27.25
C SER A 167 0.08 -1.68 -26.58
N ARG A 168 0.71 -0.82 -27.39
CA ARG A 168 1.21 0.50 -26.95
C ARG A 168 0.14 1.60 -27.01
N THR A 169 -1.11 1.26 -27.39
CA THR A 169 -2.23 2.20 -27.36
C THR A 169 -2.38 2.79 -25.98
N ARG A 170 -2.30 4.09 -25.88
CA ARG A 170 -2.33 4.88 -24.65
C ARG A 170 -3.45 5.91 -24.73
N LEU A 171 -4.14 6.14 -23.63
CA LEU A 171 -4.99 7.30 -23.45
C LEU A 171 -4.25 8.34 -22.63
N ASN A 172 -4.61 9.60 -22.82
CA ASN A 172 -4.15 10.68 -21.96
C ASN A 172 -5.37 11.27 -21.27
N LEU A 173 -5.45 11.09 -19.98
CA LEU A 173 -6.54 11.58 -19.13
C LEU A 173 -6.00 12.69 -18.24
N VAL A 174 -6.77 13.73 -18.06
CA VAL A 174 -6.54 14.75 -17.04
C VAL A 174 -7.75 14.72 -16.12
N GLY A 175 -7.53 14.63 -14.82
CA GLY A 175 -8.61 14.56 -13.85
C GLY A 175 -8.38 15.49 -12.66
N ALA A 176 -9.49 15.90 -12.04
CA ALA A 176 -9.50 16.65 -10.79
C ALA A 176 -10.56 16.07 -9.85
N VAL A 177 -10.16 15.73 -8.63
CA VAL A 177 -11.00 15.13 -7.61
C VAL A 177 -11.18 16.07 -6.42
N ASP A 178 -12.42 16.25 -6.00
CA ASP A 178 -12.77 16.78 -4.69
C ASP A 178 -12.90 15.62 -3.71
N LEU A 179 -12.18 15.68 -2.60
CA LEU A 179 -12.23 14.63 -1.58
C LEU A 179 -13.56 14.58 -0.82
N GLN A 180 -14.35 15.65 -0.85
CA GLN A 180 -15.69 15.68 -0.28
C GLN A 180 -16.75 15.12 -1.25
N HIS A 181 -16.46 15.15 -2.56
CA HIS A 181 -17.38 14.77 -3.63
C HIS A 181 -16.72 13.88 -4.67
N ILE A 182 -16.13 12.75 -4.23
CA ILE A 182 -15.37 11.82 -5.10
C ILE A 182 -16.20 11.35 -6.31
N ALA A 183 -17.50 11.12 -6.12
CA ALA A 183 -18.42 10.72 -7.18
C ALA A 183 -18.50 11.75 -8.34
N ALA A 184 -18.23 13.02 -8.06
CA ALA A 184 -18.29 14.11 -9.02
C ALA A 184 -16.90 14.47 -9.62
N THR A 185 -15.94 13.55 -9.54
CA THR A 185 -14.61 13.76 -10.14
C THR A 185 -14.72 14.14 -11.61
N HIS A 186 -14.08 15.25 -11.99
CA HIS A 186 -14.00 15.66 -13.37
C HIS A 186 -12.83 14.99 -14.09
N VAL A 187 -13.09 14.34 -15.23
CA VAL A 187 -12.03 13.69 -16.04
C VAL A 187 -12.28 13.97 -17.51
N SER A 188 -11.26 14.48 -18.21
CA SER A 188 -11.29 14.73 -19.65
C SER A 188 -10.17 13.97 -20.35
N ARG A 189 -10.43 13.60 -21.61
CA ARG A 189 -9.48 12.85 -22.45
C ARG A 189 -8.94 13.76 -23.56
N TYR A 190 -7.63 13.69 -23.75
CA TYR A 190 -6.90 14.49 -24.74
C TYR A 190 -6.02 13.63 -25.63
N GLU A 191 -5.68 14.10 -26.81
CA GLU A 191 -4.69 13.44 -27.67
C GLU A 191 -3.28 13.53 -27.10
N LYS A 192 -2.95 14.67 -26.50
CA LYS A 192 -1.69 14.94 -25.80
C LYS A 192 -1.94 15.81 -24.57
N VAL A 193 -1.06 15.75 -23.59
CA VAL A 193 -1.08 16.63 -22.42
C VAL A 193 0.02 17.69 -22.59
N ASN A 194 -0.40 18.94 -22.71
CA ASN A 194 0.46 20.12 -22.81
C ASN A 194 -0.24 21.35 -22.18
N SER A 195 0.37 22.51 -22.27
CA SER A 195 -0.21 23.74 -21.69
C SER A 195 -1.58 24.11 -22.26
N GLU A 196 -1.82 23.89 -23.55
CA GLU A 196 -3.10 24.15 -24.19
C GLU A 196 -4.21 23.27 -23.62
N THR A 197 -3.95 21.96 -23.54
CA THR A 197 -4.92 21.02 -22.97
C THR A 197 -5.20 21.26 -21.49
N ILE A 198 -4.23 21.77 -20.71
CA ILE A 198 -4.47 22.18 -19.34
C ILE A 198 -5.36 23.43 -19.27
N ILE A 199 -5.19 24.38 -20.19
CA ILE A 199 -6.07 25.57 -20.32
C ILE A 199 -7.49 25.13 -20.63
N ASP A 200 -7.66 24.21 -21.59
CA ASP A 200 -8.97 23.67 -21.94
C ASP A 200 -9.61 22.94 -20.73
N PHE A 201 -8.83 22.13 -20.04
CA PHE A 201 -9.29 21.43 -18.83
C PHE A 201 -9.74 22.42 -17.74
N PHE A 202 -9.01 23.50 -17.49
CA PHE A 202 -9.41 24.53 -16.53
C PHE A 202 -10.72 25.22 -16.94
N THR A 203 -10.90 25.43 -18.23
CA THR A 203 -12.12 26.02 -18.77
C THR A 203 -13.33 25.09 -18.58
N GLU A 204 -13.15 23.79 -18.83
CA GLU A 204 -14.17 22.78 -18.57
C GLU A 204 -14.48 22.65 -17.08
N LEU A 205 -13.45 22.63 -16.24
CA LEU A 205 -13.59 22.54 -14.79
C LEU A 205 -14.41 23.74 -14.25
N ARG A 206 -14.09 24.98 -14.69
CA ARG A 206 -14.84 26.18 -14.30
C ARG A 206 -16.29 26.16 -14.80
N ARG A 207 -16.54 25.65 -16.00
CA ARG A 207 -17.89 25.52 -16.54
C ARG A 207 -18.75 24.52 -15.77
N ASN A 208 -18.15 23.44 -15.27
CA ASN A 208 -18.84 22.39 -14.50
C ASN A 208 -19.07 22.81 -13.05
N GLU A 209 -18.20 23.65 -12.49
CA GLU A 209 -18.39 24.25 -11.18
C GLU A 209 -19.38 25.41 -11.28
N LYS A 210 -20.62 25.17 -10.88
CA LYS A 210 -21.74 26.14 -11.01
C LYS A 210 -21.62 27.33 -10.06
N SER A 211 -20.87 27.19 -8.97
CA SER A 211 -20.63 28.29 -8.04
C SER A 211 -19.64 29.29 -8.64
N LYS A 212 -19.73 30.56 -8.25
CA LYS A 212 -18.71 31.57 -8.60
C LYS A 212 -17.53 31.58 -7.63
N LYS A 213 -17.47 30.60 -6.73
CA LYS A 213 -16.42 30.48 -5.70
C LYS A 213 -15.07 30.23 -6.34
N THR A 214 -14.03 30.58 -5.62
CA THR A 214 -12.66 30.28 -6.00
C THR A 214 -12.45 28.76 -6.00
N ILE A 215 -11.79 28.24 -7.02
CA ILE A 215 -11.35 26.84 -7.06
C ILE A 215 -9.90 26.79 -6.59
N HIS A 216 -9.63 26.03 -5.54
CA HIS A 216 -8.28 25.77 -5.07
C HIS A 216 -7.80 24.48 -5.73
N LEU A 217 -6.83 24.56 -6.65
CA LEU A 217 -6.38 23.44 -7.45
C LEU A 217 -4.96 23.04 -7.06
N ILE A 218 -4.80 21.83 -6.51
CA ILE A 218 -3.53 21.25 -6.14
C ILE A 218 -3.06 20.32 -7.24
N LEU A 219 -1.86 20.54 -7.77
CA LEU A 219 -1.33 19.83 -8.93
C LEU A 219 0.18 19.65 -8.81
N ASP A 220 0.75 18.77 -9.63
CA ASP A 220 2.19 18.59 -9.68
C ASP A 220 2.92 19.79 -10.34
N GLY A 221 4.25 19.79 -10.20
CA GLY A 221 5.09 20.85 -10.74
C GLY A 221 5.57 20.59 -12.17
N ALA A 222 4.86 19.85 -13.01
CA ALA A 222 5.22 19.62 -14.40
C ALA A 222 5.41 20.95 -15.17
N GLY A 223 6.33 20.95 -16.13
CA GLY A 223 6.70 22.19 -16.85
C GLY A 223 5.50 22.87 -17.52
N TYR A 224 4.59 22.10 -18.09
CA TYR A 224 3.37 22.64 -18.73
C TYR A 224 2.38 23.23 -17.71
N HIS A 225 2.34 22.78 -16.46
CA HIS A 225 1.54 23.38 -15.39
C HIS A 225 2.10 24.75 -14.94
N ARG A 226 3.39 24.95 -15.09
CA ARG A 226 4.09 26.19 -14.68
C ARG A 226 4.16 27.24 -15.79
N ALA A 227 3.69 26.92 -16.99
CA ALA A 227 3.67 27.86 -18.11
C ALA A 227 2.90 29.14 -17.77
N GLN A 228 3.40 30.30 -18.19
CA GLN A 228 2.77 31.59 -17.86
C GLN A 228 1.35 31.69 -18.43
N THR A 229 1.12 31.09 -19.60
CA THR A 229 -0.22 31.03 -20.22
C THR A 229 -1.23 30.29 -19.35
N VAL A 230 -0.82 29.18 -18.74
CA VAL A 230 -1.66 28.37 -17.80
C VAL A 230 -1.97 29.18 -16.55
N LYS A 231 -0.96 29.85 -15.96
CA LYS A 231 -1.15 30.70 -14.77
C LYS A 231 -2.10 31.85 -15.02
N ASN A 232 -1.93 32.53 -16.18
CA ASN A 232 -2.81 33.64 -16.57
C ASN A 232 -4.25 33.16 -16.73
N LYS A 233 -4.45 32.00 -17.38
CA LYS A 233 -5.79 31.41 -17.55
C LYS A 233 -6.40 30.96 -16.22
N ALA A 234 -5.63 30.43 -15.30
CA ALA A 234 -6.11 30.11 -13.97
C ALA A 234 -6.65 31.34 -13.24
N ILE A 235 -5.92 32.46 -13.27
CA ILE A 235 -6.37 33.74 -12.68
C ILE A 235 -7.67 34.22 -13.33
N GLU A 236 -7.75 34.21 -14.66
CA GLU A 236 -8.96 34.61 -15.42
C GLU A 236 -10.18 33.78 -14.99
N LEU A 237 -9.98 32.48 -14.72
CA LEU A 237 -11.04 31.55 -14.34
C LEU A 237 -11.30 31.48 -12.83
N ASN A 238 -10.70 32.37 -12.04
CA ASN A 238 -10.76 32.32 -10.57
C ASN A 238 -10.34 30.95 -9.99
N ILE A 239 -9.19 30.43 -10.47
CA ILE A 239 -8.56 29.19 -10.03
C ILE A 239 -7.22 29.54 -9.37
N LEU A 240 -7.03 29.19 -8.12
CA LEU A 240 -5.75 29.33 -7.40
C LEU A 240 -4.96 28.04 -7.48
N LEU A 241 -3.72 28.12 -7.95
CA LEU A 241 -2.86 26.98 -8.16
C LEU A 241 -1.91 26.75 -6.97
N TYR A 242 -1.88 25.54 -6.46
CA TYR A 242 -0.98 25.08 -5.40
C TYR A 242 -0.15 23.90 -5.92
N TYR A 243 1.18 24.00 -5.81
CA TYR A 243 2.05 23.00 -6.38
C TYR A 243 2.54 22.03 -5.33
N LEU A 244 2.37 20.73 -5.61
CA LEU A 244 2.96 19.65 -4.84
C LEU A 244 4.50 19.74 -4.82
N PRO A 245 5.15 19.33 -3.75
CA PRO A 245 6.61 19.17 -3.75
C PRO A 245 7.05 18.23 -4.87
N PRO A 246 8.23 18.46 -5.47
CA PRO A 246 8.75 17.55 -6.49
C PRO A 246 8.85 16.12 -5.96
N TYR A 247 8.56 15.14 -6.82
CA TYR A 247 8.66 13.71 -6.51
C TYR A 247 7.81 13.23 -5.31
N SER A 248 6.65 13.84 -5.09
CA SER A 248 5.76 13.54 -3.98
C SER A 248 4.36 13.04 -4.42
N PRO A 249 4.26 11.95 -5.20
CA PRO A 249 2.95 11.41 -5.63
C PRO A 249 2.13 10.89 -4.44
N ASN A 250 2.78 10.55 -3.33
CA ASN A 250 2.15 10.15 -2.07
C ASN A 250 1.26 11.26 -1.47
N LEU A 251 1.47 12.51 -1.83
CA LEU A 251 0.70 13.67 -1.40
C LEU A 251 -0.44 14.02 -2.38
N ASN A 252 -0.63 13.27 -3.46
CA ASN A 252 -1.72 13.48 -4.41
C ASN A 252 -2.78 12.38 -4.29
N PRO A 253 -3.92 12.61 -3.62
CA PRO A 253 -4.97 11.60 -3.45
C PRO A 253 -5.56 11.06 -4.75
N ILE A 254 -5.53 11.81 -5.85
CA ILE A 254 -6.05 11.37 -7.15
C ILE A 254 -5.30 10.13 -7.68
N GLU A 255 -4.05 9.92 -7.27
CA GLU A 255 -3.29 8.71 -7.57
C GLU A 255 -3.99 7.44 -7.03
N ARG A 256 -4.70 7.57 -5.93
CA ARG A 256 -5.50 6.48 -5.36
C ARG A 256 -6.76 6.23 -6.18
N LEU A 257 -7.35 7.27 -6.75
CA LEU A 257 -8.46 7.13 -7.70
C LEU A 257 -8.02 6.38 -8.97
N TRP A 258 -6.83 6.71 -9.51
CA TRP A 258 -6.26 5.98 -10.63
C TRP A 258 -6.04 4.49 -10.32
N LYS A 259 -5.68 4.15 -9.08
CA LYS A 259 -5.57 2.75 -8.64
C LYS A 259 -6.94 2.06 -8.64
N VAL A 260 -7.97 2.71 -8.10
CA VAL A 260 -9.35 2.20 -8.11
C VAL A 260 -9.83 1.99 -9.55
N MET A 261 -9.62 2.95 -10.44
CA MET A 261 -9.95 2.79 -11.86
C MET A 261 -9.23 1.57 -12.47
N ASN A 262 -7.93 1.40 -12.22
CA ASN A 262 -7.20 0.23 -12.72
C ASN A 262 -7.76 -1.10 -12.18
N GLU A 263 -8.17 -1.15 -10.91
CA GLU A 263 -8.79 -2.35 -10.31
C GLU A 263 -10.10 -2.70 -11.00
N HIS A 264 -10.93 -1.73 -11.29
CA HIS A 264 -12.24 -1.93 -11.92
C HIS A 264 -12.16 -2.18 -13.43
N VAL A 265 -11.19 -1.56 -14.12
CA VAL A 265 -11.15 -1.55 -15.59
C VAL A 265 -10.03 -2.43 -16.15
N ARG A 266 -8.81 -2.38 -15.61
CA ARG A 266 -7.62 -2.91 -16.28
C ARG A 266 -7.03 -4.19 -15.69
N ASN A 267 -7.10 -4.33 -14.36
CA ASN A 267 -6.46 -5.46 -13.71
C ASN A 267 -7.12 -6.77 -14.15
N ASN A 268 -6.30 -7.69 -14.68
CA ASN A 268 -6.72 -9.01 -15.17
C ASN A 268 -7.79 -8.97 -16.29
N LYS A 269 -7.87 -7.87 -17.04
CA LYS A 269 -8.79 -7.75 -18.18
C LYS A 269 -8.03 -7.58 -19.49
N TYR A 270 -8.44 -8.34 -20.49
CA TYR A 270 -7.96 -8.25 -21.85
C TYR A 270 -8.92 -7.40 -22.69
N PHE A 271 -8.37 -6.53 -23.53
CA PHE A 271 -9.11 -5.73 -24.50
C PHE A 271 -8.62 -6.06 -25.90
N ALA A 272 -9.50 -6.59 -26.75
CA ALA A 272 -9.17 -6.92 -28.11
C ALA A 272 -8.91 -5.65 -28.95
N THR A 273 -9.63 -4.58 -28.68
CA THR A 273 -9.56 -3.32 -29.45
C THR A 273 -9.33 -2.10 -28.58
N ALA A 274 -8.73 -1.06 -29.16
CA ALA A 274 -8.60 0.25 -28.52
C ALA A 274 -9.97 0.89 -28.20
N LYS A 275 -11.01 0.55 -28.96
CA LYS A 275 -12.37 1.04 -28.74
C LYS A 275 -12.94 0.47 -27.45
N GLU A 276 -12.85 -0.86 -27.26
CA GLU A 276 -13.30 -1.50 -26.02
C GLU A 276 -12.58 -0.94 -24.79
N PHE A 277 -11.26 -0.78 -24.89
CA PHE A 277 -10.46 -0.19 -23.81
C PHE A 277 -10.92 1.22 -23.44
N ARG A 278 -11.16 2.09 -24.46
CA ARG A 278 -11.69 3.44 -24.25
C ARG A 278 -13.07 3.41 -23.60
N CYS A 279 -13.99 2.63 -24.15
CA CYS A 279 -15.34 2.52 -23.62
C CYS A 279 -15.36 2.02 -22.16
N ALA A 280 -14.47 1.11 -21.80
CA ALA A 280 -14.38 0.60 -20.43
C ALA A 280 -13.91 1.68 -19.43
N ILE A 281 -12.97 2.54 -19.83
CA ILE A 281 -12.52 3.68 -19.03
C ILE A 281 -13.63 4.74 -18.93
N ASP A 282 -14.25 5.10 -20.05
CA ASP A 282 -15.34 6.08 -20.08
C ASP A 282 -16.52 5.59 -19.19
N ASN A 283 -16.88 4.32 -19.28
CA ASN A 283 -17.91 3.70 -18.43
C ASN A 283 -17.56 3.76 -16.93
N PHE A 284 -16.29 3.63 -16.57
CA PHE A 284 -15.88 3.76 -15.18
C PHE A 284 -16.21 5.17 -14.64
N PHE A 285 -15.82 6.21 -15.34
CA PHE A 285 -16.03 7.58 -14.86
C PHE A 285 -17.49 8.06 -14.99
N ILE A 286 -18.22 7.58 -16.00
CA ILE A 286 -19.61 8.02 -16.23
C ILE A 286 -20.60 7.26 -15.34
N ASN A 287 -20.39 5.95 -15.12
CA ASN A 287 -21.40 5.10 -14.48
C ASN A 287 -20.91 4.48 -13.17
N ILE A 288 -19.67 3.93 -13.14
CA ILE A 288 -19.20 3.17 -11.96
C ILE A 288 -18.77 4.12 -10.85
N LEU A 289 -17.92 5.09 -11.13
CA LEU A 289 -17.42 6.00 -10.10
C LEU A 289 -18.55 6.76 -9.38
N PRO A 290 -19.56 7.32 -10.08
CA PRO A 290 -20.69 7.94 -9.40
C PRO A 290 -21.46 6.99 -8.45
N SER A 291 -21.52 5.70 -8.78
CA SER A 291 -22.24 4.71 -7.96
C SER A 291 -21.46 4.24 -6.73
N ILE A 292 -20.11 4.33 -6.74
CA ILE A 292 -19.26 3.86 -5.65
C ILE A 292 -18.54 4.99 -4.90
N GLY A 293 -18.57 6.22 -5.42
CA GLY A 293 -17.75 7.34 -4.94
C GLY A 293 -17.88 7.59 -3.44
N ASP A 294 -19.09 7.53 -2.89
CA ASP A 294 -19.34 7.73 -1.47
C ASP A 294 -18.69 6.66 -0.58
N THR A 295 -18.43 5.47 -1.12
CA THR A 295 -17.75 4.39 -0.38
C THR A 295 -16.23 4.50 -0.40
N LEU A 296 -15.68 5.37 -1.24
CA LEU A 296 -14.23 5.48 -1.47
C LEU A 296 -13.51 6.41 -0.49
N GLY A 297 -14.22 7.13 0.39
CA GLY A 297 -13.62 8.08 1.34
C GLY A 297 -12.56 7.48 2.26
N SER A 298 -12.67 6.19 2.62
CA SER A 298 -11.63 5.49 3.38
C SER A 298 -10.35 5.22 2.57
N ARG A 299 -10.43 5.19 1.25
CA ARG A 299 -9.31 4.91 0.33
C ARG A 299 -8.74 6.18 -0.30
N ILE A 300 -9.60 7.14 -0.66
CA ILE A 300 -9.26 8.39 -1.32
C ILE A 300 -9.54 9.51 -0.34
N ASN A 301 -8.51 9.94 0.37
CA ASN A 301 -8.58 10.93 1.44
C ASN A 301 -7.25 11.69 1.57
N ASP A 302 -7.19 12.66 2.44
CA ASP A 302 -6.02 13.46 2.73
C ASP A 302 -5.15 12.91 3.90
N ASN A 303 -5.34 11.65 4.29
CA ASN A 303 -4.39 10.94 5.14
C ASN A 303 -3.11 10.66 4.33
N PHE A 304 -2.25 11.66 4.22
CA PHE A 304 -1.05 11.58 3.42
C PHE A 304 -0.07 10.54 3.98
N GLN A 305 0.44 9.69 3.08
CA GLN A 305 1.50 8.75 3.45
C GLN A 305 2.83 9.49 3.48
N VAL A 306 3.22 9.96 4.66
CA VAL A 306 4.52 10.63 4.84
C VAL A 306 5.64 9.64 4.53
N LEU A 307 6.49 9.99 3.57
CA LEU A 307 7.72 9.25 3.28
C LEU A 307 8.81 9.74 4.22
N LYS A 308 9.72 8.84 4.59
CA LYS A 308 10.96 9.16 5.30
C LYS A 308 12.12 8.89 4.36
N SER A 309 13.22 9.61 4.54
CA SER A 309 14.45 9.37 3.78
C SER A 309 14.86 7.90 3.92
N ALA A 310 15.38 7.30 2.84
CA ALA A 310 16.00 6.00 2.92
C ALA A 310 17.21 6.09 3.84
N SER A 311 17.22 5.28 4.89
CA SER A 311 18.35 5.13 5.82
C SER A 311 19.49 4.36 5.18
#